data_a2699f2bcb1243884fa24e7180d3f450
#
_entry.id   a2699f2bcb1243884fa24e7180d3f450
#
_cell.length_a   1.000
_cell.length_b   1.000
_cell.length_c   1.000
_cell.angle_alpha   90.00
_cell.angle_beta   90.00
_cell.angle_gamma   90.00
#
_symmetry.space_group_name_H-M   'P 1'
#
loop_
_entity.id
_entity.type
_entity.pdbx_description
1 polymer ?
#
loop_
_entity_poly.entity_id
_entity_poly.type
_entity_poly.pdbx_seq_one_letter_code
_entity_poly.pdbx_strand_id
1 'polypeptide(L)'
;MGKKLPRSFYAREDTLLVARELIGMHLVHGDGGGRSVGRIVETEAYMGPEDLAAHSSRGRTQRTEVMFGPPGHAYVYLIYGFWNCMNIVTSRKGVPHAVLLRALEPVEGVADKTWGPGLLCRAMRIDRTLNGADLCADRLWLERPPDPVPRVRLERGPRIGVDYAGPWAKRPWRFFDSNSPYVSTASARLRRGRTDPAPCVE
;
A
#
# COMPACT_ATOMS: atom_id res chain seq x y z
N MET A 1 -10.77 -3.64 17.96
CA MET A 1 -9.86 -4.17 16.92
C MET A 1 -10.68 -4.46 15.68
N GLY A 2 -10.13 -4.13 14.51
CA GLY A 2 -10.78 -4.45 13.24
C GLY A 2 -10.74 -5.96 12.94
N LYS A 3 -11.52 -6.38 11.94
CA LYS A 3 -11.51 -7.77 11.47
C LYS A 3 -10.44 -7.94 10.38
N LYS A 4 -9.43 -8.80 10.61
CA LYS A 4 -8.39 -9.12 9.62
C LYS A 4 -9.00 -9.55 8.29
N LEU A 5 -8.37 -9.14 7.20
CA LEU A 5 -8.74 -9.58 5.86
C LEU A 5 -8.27 -11.03 5.66
N PRO A 6 -9.16 -11.93 5.21
CA PRO A 6 -8.78 -13.33 4.97
C PRO A 6 -7.95 -13.48 3.69
N ARG A 7 -7.25 -14.61 3.54
CA ARG A 7 -6.49 -14.95 2.32
C ARG A 7 -7.31 -14.83 1.05
N SER A 8 -8.58 -15.23 1.10
CA SER A 8 -9.52 -15.14 -0.02
C SER A 8 -9.74 -13.72 -0.54
N PHE A 9 -9.54 -12.70 0.30
CA PHE A 9 -9.59 -11.30 -0.14
C PHE A 9 -8.48 -10.99 -1.15
N TYR A 10 -7.27 -11.47 -0.90
CA TYR A 10 -6.09 -11.24 -1.73
C TYR A 10 -6.04 -12.18 -2.95
N ALA A 11 -6.63 -13.38 -2.84
CA ALA A 11 -6.61 -14.42 -3.86
C ALA A 11 -7.53 -14.15 -5.07
N ARG A 12 -8.28 -13.05 -5.04
CA ARG A 12 -9.14 -12.66 -6.16
C ARG A 12 -8.32 -12.34 -7.40
N GLU A 13 -8.77 -12.81 -8.57
CA GLU A 13 -8.08 -12.61 -9.84
C GLU A 13 -8.14 -11.15 -10.31
N ASP A 14 -9.21 -10.43 -9.97
CA ASP A 14 -9.34 -9.00 -10.25
C ASP A 14 -8.52 -8.15 -9.26
N THR A 15 -7.27 -7.92 -9.60
CA THR A 15 -6.35 -7.08 -8.81
C THR A 15 -6.80 -5.61 -8.76
N LEU A 16 -7.51 -5.10 -9.77
CA LEU A 16 -8.04 -3.73 -9.74
C LEU A 16 -9.14 -3.61 -8.68
N LEU A 17 -10.00 -4.62 -8.58
CA LEU A 17 -11.01 -4.68 -7.53
C LEU A 17 -10.36 -4.75 -6.14
N VAL A 18 -9.31 -5.57 -5.95
CA VAL A 18 -8.58 -5.62 -4.69
C VAL A 18 -7.97 -4.25 -4.35
N ALA A 19 -7.29 -3.60 -5.30
CA ALA A 19 -6.69 -2.29 -5.09
C ALA A 19 -7.71 -1.23 -4.68
N ARG A 20 -8.87 -1.24 -5.33
CA ARG A 20 -10.00 -0.35 -5.03
C ARG A 20 -10.57 -0.57 -3.62
N GLU A 21 -10.81 -1.83 -3.24
CA GLU A 21 -11.42 -2.18 -1.96
C GLU A 21 -10.46 -2.08 -0.77
N LEU A 22 -9.16 -1.99 -1.03
CA LEU A 22 -8.17 -1.66 0.00
C LEU A 22 -8.26 -0.22 0.48
N ILE A 23 -8.85 0.70 -0.30
CA ILE A 23 -9.07 2.08 0.15
C ILE A 23 -10.05 2.08 1.32
N GLY A 24 -9.64 2.68 2.43
CA GLY A 24 -10.38 2.71 3.69
C GLY A 24 -10.06 1.58 4.66
N MET A 25 -9.38 0.50 4.22
CA MET A 25 -8.88 -0.54 5.12
C MET A 25 -7.71 -0.03 5.96
N HIS A 26 -7.43 -0.66 7.08
CA HIS A 26 -6.28 -0.37 7.92
C HIS A 26 -5.11 -1.29 7.59
N LEU A 27 -3.92 -0.71 7.44
CA LEU A 27 -2.64 -1.41 7.54
C LEU A 27 -2.19 -1.36 8.98
N VAL A 28 -1.86 -2.50 9.56
CA VAL A 28 -1.42 -2.63 10.95
C VAL A 28 -0.06 -3.31 11.01
N HIS A 29 0.86 -2.73 11.75
CA HIS A 29 2.16 -3.34 12.07
C HIS A 29 2.32 -3.41 13.59
N GLY A 30 2.46 -4.64 14.11
CA GLY A 30 2.80 -4.93 15.50
C GLY A 30 4.29 -5.30 15.61
N ASP A 31 5.05 -4.60 16.43
CA ASP A 31 6.51 -4.79 16.57
C ASP A 31 6.94 -5.24 17.98
N GLY A 32 6.00 -5.72 18.77
CA GLY A 32 6.27 -6.18 20.16
C GLY A 32 6.32 -5.05 21.20
N GLY A 33 6.51 -3.80 20.78
CA GLY A 33 6.47 -2.60 21.64
C GLY A 33 5.21 -1.78 21.49
N GLY A 34 4.34 -2.14 20.56
CA GLY A 34 3.13 -1.41 20.28
C GLY A 34 2.52 -1.76 18.91
N ARG A 35 1.53 -0.96 18.52
CA ARG A 35 0.80 -1.13 17.26
C ARG A 35 0.81 0.19 16.50
N SER A 36 1.23 0.14 15.25
CA SER A 36 1.08 1.25 14.31
C SER A 36 -0.06 0.95 13.36
N VAL A 37 -1.01 1.87 13.21
CA VAL A 37 -2.19 1.72 12.35
C VAL A 37 -2.33 2.92 11.43
N GLY A 38 -2.48 2.66 10.13
CA GLY A 38 -2.77 3.66 9.12
C GLY A 38 -3.92 3.24 8.23
N ARG A 39 -4.87 4.15 7.97
CA ARG A 39 -5.95 3.96 7.01
C ARG A 39 -5.41 4.13 5.59
N ILE A 40 -5.59 3.15 4.73
CA ILE A 40 -5.15 3.20 3.34
C ILE A 40 -6.00 4.22 2.58
N VAL A 41 -5.34 5.21 1.98
CA VAL A 41 -5.99 6.28 1.22
C VAL A 41 -5.52 6.38 -0.22
N GLU A 42 -4.48 5.62 -0.60
CA GLU A 42 -4.00 5.57 -1.98
C GLU A 42 -3.31 4.24 -2.27
N THR A 43 -3.67 3.63 -3.42
CA THR A 43 -3.11 2.37 -3.92
C THR A 43 -2.84 2.43 -5.41
N GLU A 44 -1.95 1.56 -5.92
CA GLU A 44 -1.76 1.33 -7.35
C GLU A 44 -1.72 -0.17 -7.65
N ALA A 45 -2.45 -0.59 -8.70
CA ALA A 45 -2.41 -1.97 -9.16
C ALA A 45 -1.33 -2.17 -10.22
N TYR A 46 -0.64 -3.32 -10.14
CA TYR A 46 0.39 -3.77 -11.06
C TYR A 46 0.07 -5.20 -11.50
N MET A 47 -0.16 -5.38 -12.80
CA MET A 47 -0.65 -6.63 -13.36
C MET A 47 0.35 -7.21 -14.38
N GLY A 48 1.57 -7.55 -13.90
CA GLY A 48 2.55 -8.23 -14.74
C GLY A 48 2.07 -9.61 -15.20
N PRO A 49 2.69 -10.20 -16.22
CA PRO A 49 3.90 -9.74 -16.92
C PRO A 49 3.67 -8.73 -18.05
N GLU A 50 2.42 -8.56 -18.56
CA GLU A 50 2.13 -7.66 -19.69
C GLU A 50 2.25 -6.18 -19.30
N ASP A 51 2.01 -5.86 -18.03
CA ASP A 51 2.13 -4.50 -17.49
C ASP A 51 3.59 -4.06 -17.43
N LEU A 52 4.05 -3.28 -18.42
CA LEU A 52 5.43 -2.81 -18.48
C LEU A 52 5.87 -1.93 -17.31
N ALA A 53 4.93 -1.43 -16.50
CA ALA A 53 5.24 -0.73 -15.26
C ALA A 53 5.48 -1.67 -14.08
N ALA A 54 5.08 -2.94 -14.17
CA ALA A 54 5.30 -3.92 -13.11
C ALA A 54 6.74 -4.45 -13.11
N HIS A 55 7.34 -4.65 -11.94
CA HIS A 55 8.65 -5.29 -11.82
C HIS A 55 8.68 -6.69 -12.45
N SER A 56 7.57 -7.40 -12.38
CA SER A 56 7.41 -8.75 -12.94
C SER A 56 7.33 -8.78 -14.47
N SER A 57 7.22 -7.65 -15.17
CA SER A 57 7.30 -7.59 -16.63
C SER A 57 8.65 -8.10 -17.17
N ARG A 58 9.69 -8.04 -16.35
CA ARG A 58 11.03 -8.58 -16.65
C ARG A 58 11.21 -10.04 -16.25
N GLY A 59 10.13 -10.72 -15.88
CA GLY A 59 10.13 -12.10 -15.45
C GLY A 59 10.46 -12.30 -13.97
N ARG A 60 10.69 -13.57 -13.62
CA ARG A 60 10.99 -14.01 -12.26
C ARG A 60 12.48 -13.85 -11.96
N THR A 61 12.79 -13.08 -10.92
CA THR A 61 14.15 -12.81 -10.45
C THR A 61 14.16 -12.95 -8.92
N GLN A 62 15.33 -13.00 -8.29
CA GLN A 62 15.44 -12.99 -6.82
C GLN A 62 14.66 -11.82 -6.18
N ARG A 63 14.64 -10.66 -6.84
CA ARG A 63 13.89 -9.49 -6.38
C ARG A 63 12.38 -9.68 -6.45
N THR A 64 11.88 -10.26 -7.54
CA THR A 64 10.44 -10.42 -7.83
C THR A 64 9.85 -11.74 -7.35
N GLU A 65 10.68 -12.64 -6.78
CA GLU A 65 10.29 -13.98 -6.35
C GLU A 65 9.00 -14.01 -5.54
N VAL A 66 8.87 -13.09 -4.58
CA VAL A 66 7.70 -12.98 -3.70
C VAL A 66 6.41 -12.71 -4.48
N MET A 67 6.49 -11.96 -5.59
CA MET A 67 5.32 -11.67 -6.44
C MET A 67 4.72 -12.91 -7.09
N PHE A 68 5.54 -13.95 -7.33
CA PHE A 68 5.10 -15.25 -7.88
C PHE A 68 4.64 -16.23 -6.80
N GLY A 69 4.73 -15.83 -5.53
CA GLY A 69 4.31 -16.61 -4.37
C GLY A 69 2.78 -16.62 -4.18
N PRO A 70 2.30 -17.14 -3.03
CA PRO A 70 0.88 -17.12 -2.71
C PRO A 70 0.39 -15.69 -2.42
N PRO A 71 -0.91 -15.39 -2.69
CA PRO A 71 -1.49 -14.09 -2.41
C PRO A 71 -1.52 -13.77 -0.91
N GLY A 72 -1.59 -12.47 -0.60
CA GLY A 72 -1.62 -12.00 0.79
C GLY A 72 -0.26 -12.05 1.47
N HIS A 73 0.82 -11.93 0.70
CA HIS A 73 2.17 -11.73 1.23
C HIS A 73 2.65 -10.31 0.90
N ALA A 74 3.44 -9.73 1.77
CA ALA A 74 4.06 -8.43 1.55
C ALA A 74 5.23 -8.57 0.58
N TYR A 75 5.25 -7.76 -0.48
CA TYR A 75 6.41 -7.58 -1.34
C TYR A 75 7.04 -6.23 -1.01
N VAL A 76 8.15 -6.25 -0.27
CA VAL A 76 8.86 -5.05 0.17
C VAL A 76 10.19 -4.95 -0.56
N TYR A 77 10.40 -3.83 -1.26
CA TYR A 77 11.62 -3.60 -2.00
C TYR A 77 12.21 -2.20 -1.76
N LEU A 78 13.52 -2.07 -1.97
CA LEU A 78 14.23 -0.80 -1.86
C LEU A 78 14.24 -0.07 -3.21
N ILE A 79 13.93 1.24 -3.20
CA ILE A 79 14.05 2.14 -4.35
C ILE A 79 15.00 3.30 -4.01
N TYR A 80 15.76 3.75 -4.98
CA TYR A 80 16.79 4.82 -4.85
C TYR A 80 17.82 4.57 -3.74
N GLY A 81 18.03 3.31 -3.34
CA GLY A 81 19.01 2.92 -2.32
C GLY A 81 18.58 3.16 -0.86
N PHE A 82 17.49 3.88 -0.58
CA PHE A 82 17.11 4.27 0.79
C PHE A 82 15.61 4.25 1.11
N TRP A 83 14.71 4.18 0.13
CA TRP A 83 13.27 4.11 0.38
C TRP A 83 12.73 2.70 0.22
N ASN A 84 12.03 2.20 1.23
CA ASN A 84 11.25 0.97 1.10
C ASN A 84 9.87 1.27 0.50
N CYS A 85 9.38 0.36 -0.34
CA CYS A 85 8.02 0.39 -0.87
C CYS A 85 7.35 -0.95 -0.59
N MET A 86 6.13 -0.92 -0.07
CA MET A 86 5.36 -2.11 0.27
C MET A 86 4.25 -2.35 -0.72
N ASN A 87 4.20 -3.59 -1.22
CA ASN A 87 3.09 -4.09 -2.05
C ASN A 87 2.45 -5.30 -1.38
N ILE A 88 1.24 -5.58 -1.78
CA ILE A 88 0.46 -6.75 -1.41
C ILE A 88 0.37 -7.65 -2.63
N VAL A 89 0.87 -8.89 -2.55
CA VAL A 89 0.73 -9.89 -3.61
C VAL A 89 -0.72 -10.33 -3.71
N THR A 90 -1.26 -10.33 -4.92
CA THR A 90 -2.67 -10.65 -5.21
C THR A 90 -2.78 -11.75 -6.28
N SER A 91 -4.03 -12.13 -6.63
CA SER A 91 -4.31 -13.18 -7.58
C SER A 91 -3.89 -14.58 -7.07
N ARG A 92 -3.66 -15.55 -7.94
CA ARG A 92 -3.24 -16.90 -7.57
C ARG A 92 -1.73 -17.05 -7.62
N LYS A 93 -1.20 -18.04 -6.89
CA LYS A 93 0.23 -18.41 -6.96
C LYS A 93 0.68 -18.60 -8.42
N GLY A 94 1.81 -18.04 -8.77
CA GLY A 94 2.37 -18.04 -10.13
C GLY A 94 1.95 -16.86 -11.00
N VAL A 95 0.92 -16.11 -10.62
CA VAL A 95 0.47 -14.88 -11.32
C VAL A 95 1.02 -13.67 -10.55
N PRO A 96 2.03 -12.95 -11.10
CA PRO A 96 2.78 -11.95 -10.35
C PRO A 96 2.07 -10.58 -10.32
N HIS A 97 0.88 -10.55 -9.78
CA HIS A 97 0.12 -9.32 -9.56
C HIS A 97 0.35 -8.77 -8.16
N ALA A 98 0.35 -7.45 -8.04
CA ALA A 98 0.51 -6.79 -6.74
C ALA A 98 -0.22 -5.44 -6.68
N VAL A 99 -0.52 -5.01 -5.45
CA VAL A 99 -1.04 -3.68 -5.15
C VAL A 99 -0.04 -2.94 -4.29
N LEU A 100 0.50 -1.83 -4.80
CA LEU A 100 1.36 -0.91 -4.07
C LEU A 100 0.52 -0.04 -3.12
N LEU A 101 0.91 0.04 -1.86
CA LEU A 101 0.40 1.04 -0.93
C LEU A 101 1.17 2.36 -1.12
N ARG A 102 0.45 3.45 -1.41
CA ARG A 102 1.08 4.74 -1.70
C ARG A 102 0.97 5.75 -0.58
N ALA A 103 -0.16 5.76 0.11
CA ALA A 103 -0.38 6.70 1.19
C ALA A 103 -1.33 6.14 2.25
N LEU A 104 -1.09 6.55 3.49
CA LEU A 104 -1.91 6.21 4.64
C LEU A 104 -2.33 7.50 5.35
N GLU A 105 -3.48 7.47 5.98
CA GLU A 105 -3.88 8.43 7.01
C GLU A 105 -3.58 7.82 8.37
N PRO A 106 -2.78 8.48 9.23
CA PRO A 106 -2.45 7.99 10.57
C PRO A 106 -3.69 7.74 11.42
N VAL A 107 -3.75 6.61 12.12
CA VAL A 107 -4.84 6.25 13.03
C VAL A 107 -4.32 6.04 14.44
N GLU A 108 -3.27 5.25 14.63
CA GLU A 108 -2.70 4.90 15.94
C GLU A 108 -1.19 4.67 15.82
N GLY A 109 -0.41 5.19 16.73
CA GLY A 109 1.04 4.93 16.82
C GLY A 109 1.88 5.39 15.60
N VAL A 110 1.35 6.30 14.77
CA VAL A 110 2.00 6.83 13.57
C VAL A 110 2.10 8.34 13.68
N ALA A 111 3.29 8.85 13.96
CA ALA A 111 3.54 10.29 14.15
C ALA A 111 4.21 10.97 12.95
N ASP A 112 4.71 10.24 11.97
CA ASP A 112 5.47 10.77 10.83
C ASP A 112 4.60 10.91 9.56
N LYS A 113 5.20 11.49 8.53
CA LYS A 113 4.59 11.72 7.21
C LYS A 113 4.31 10.40 6.49
N THR A 114 3.12 10.26 5.88
CA THR A 114 2.63 9.02 5.28
C THR A 114 2.12 9.19 3.84
N TRP A 115 2.26 10.40 3.26
CA TRP A 115 1.80 10.72 1.90
C TRP A 115 2.85 10.42 0.83
N GLY A 116 3.17 9.15 0.65
CA GLY A 116 4.10 8.61 -0.33
C GLY A 116 4.59 7.24 0.10
N PRO A 117 4.91 6.33 -0.85
CA PRO A 117 5.20 4.94 -0.55
C PRO A 117 6.42 4.76 0.36
N GLY A 118 7.47 5.57 0.17
CA GLY A 118 8.66 5.55 1.04
C GLY A 118 8.37 6.13 2.43
N LEU A 119 7.62 7.24 2.49
CA LEU A 119 7.26 7.89 3.75
C LEU A 119 6.40 6.99 4.62
N LEU A 120 5.36 6.35 4.04
CA LEU A 120 4.52 5.43 4.79
C LEU A 120 5.29 4.23 5.34
N CYS A 121 6.23 3.67 4.55
CA CYS A 121 7.04 2.54 5.02
C CYS A 121 7.92 2.97 6.20
N ARG A 122 8.54 4.16 6.14
CA ARG A 122 9.31 4.71 7.25
C ARG A 122 8.43 4.93 8.49
N ALA A 123 7.29 5.60 8.34
CA ALA A 123 6.37 5.90 9.44
C ALA A 123 5.80 4.64 10.11
N MET A 124 5.56 3.59 9.33
CA MET A 124 5.06 2.29 9.80
C MET A 124 6.18 1.33 10.19
N ARG A 125 7.46 1.74 10.14
CA ARG A 125 8.63 0.88 10.41
C ARG A 125 8.66 -0.38 9.55
N ILE A 126 8.26 -0.26 8.27
CA ILE A 126 8.26 -1.34 7.29
C ILE A 126 9.55 -1.28 6.49
N ASP A 127 10.33 -2.34 6.56
CA ASP A 127 11.57 -2.51 5.82
C ASP A 127 11.65 -3.88 5.13
N ARG A 128 12.80 -4.18 4.53
CA ARG A 128 13.03 -5.42 3.79
C ARG A 128 12.95 -6.68 4.62
N THR A 129 13.04 -6.62 5.95
CA THR A 129 12.87 -7.79 6.84
C THR A 129 11.43 -8.32 6.80
N LEU A 130 10.49 -7.48 6.36
CA LEU A 130 9.08 -7.84 6.14
C LEU A 130 8.79 -8.31 4.71
N ASN A 131 9.81 -8.40 3.82
CA ASN A 131 9.59 -8.96 2.49
C ASN A 131 9.23 -10.45 2.59
N GLY A 132 8.09 -10.84 2.02
CA GLY A 132 7.53 -12.18 2.14
C GLY A 132 6.70 -12.42 3.41
N ALA A 133 6.50 -11.40 4.26
CA ALA A 133 5.64 -11.54 5.45
C ALA A 133 4.21 -11.91 5.06
N ASP A 134 3.63 -12.85 5.78
CA ASP A 134 2.24 -13.28 5.63
C ASP A 134 1.29 -12.25 6.26
N LEU A 135 0.45 -11.61 5.43
CA LEU A 135 -0.51 -10.59 5.86
C LEU A 135 -1.76 -11.18 6.54
N CYS A 136 -1.84 -12.50 6.68
CA CYS A 136 -2.83 -13.19 7.51
C CYS A 136 -2.30 -13.53 8.91
N ALA A 137 -0.99 -13.31 9.17
CA ALA A 137 -0.34 -13.49 10.47
C ALA A 137 -0.51 -12.24 11.37
N ASP A 138 0.28 -12.15 12.48
CA ASP A 138 0.08 -11.17 13.55
C ASP A 138 1.12 -10.05 13.59
N ARG A 139 2.14 -10.07 12.72
CA ARG A 139 3.19 -9.06 12.70
C ARG A 139 2.85 -7.87 11.79
N LEU A 140 2.35 -8.16 10.60
CA LEU A 140 1.92 -7.17 9.62
C LEU A 140 0.65 -7.69 8.97
N TRP A 141 -0.44 -6.92 9.02
CA TRP A 141 -1.72 -7.38 8.46
C TRP A 141 -2.57 -6.21 7.98
N LEU A 142 -3.64 -6.56 7.25
CA LEU A 142 -4.70 -5.62 6.91
C LEU A 142 -6.00 -6.02 7.61
N GLU A 143 -6.73 -5.02 8.05
CA GLU A 143 -8.01 -5.24 8.70
C GLU A 143 -9.08 -4.27 8.20
N ARG A 144 -10.33 -4.69 8.26
CA ARG A 144 -11.49 -3.79 8.13
C ARG A 144 -11.55 -2.91 9.38
N PRO A 145 -11.63 -1.57 9.22
CA PRO A 145 -11.76 -0.70 10.38
C PRO A 145 -13.03 -1.04 11.20
N PRO A 146 -13.05 -0.75 12.52
CA PRO A 146 -14.26 -0.83 13.30
C PRO A 146 -15.29 0.22 12.83
N ASP A 147 -16.57 -0.04 13.06
CA ASP A 147 -17.63 0.94 12.78
C ASP A 147 -17.57 2.15 13.74
N PRO A 148 -17.92 3.35 13.29
CA PRO A 148 -18.35 3.71 11.95
C PRO A 148 -17.16 3.85 10.97
N VAL A 149 -17.31 3.29 9.77
CA VAL A 149 -16.30 3.43 8.72
C VAL A 149 -16.39 4.84 8.10
N PRO A 150 -15.28 5.59 8.03
CA PRO A 150 -15.26 6.90 7.38
C PRO A 150 -15.70 6.81 5.91
N ARG A 151 -16.50 7.79 5.47
CA ARG A 151 -16.93 7.87 4.07
C ARG A 151 -15.71 8.10 3.17
N VAL A 152 -15.54 7.25 2.18
CA VAL A 152 -14.52 7.35 1.13
C VAL A 152 -15.14 8.00 -0.09
N ARG A 153 -14.49 9.05 -0.63
CA ARG A 153 -14.74 9.55 -1.98
C ARG A 153 -13.72 8.95 -2.93
N LEU A 154 -14.05 7.78 -3.44
CA LEU A 154 -13.16 7.02 -4.28
C LEU A 154 -13.04 7.65 -5.67
N GLU A 155 -11.80 7.97 -6.05
CA GLU A 155 -11.42 8.38 -7.39
C GLU A 155 -10.32 7.48 -7.95
N ARG A 156 -10.09 7.55 -9.26
CA ARG A 156 -9.04 6.80 -9.96
C ARG A 156 -8.30 7.70 -10.95
N GLY A 157 -7.06 7.35 -11.22
CA GLY A 157 -6.23 8.06 -12.18
C GLY A 157 -5.00 7.26 -12.61
N PRO A 158 -4.11 7.86 -13.41
CA PRO A 158 -2.85 7.25 -13.79
C PRO A 158 -1.98 6.96 -12.57
N ARG A 159 -1.13 5.94 -12.68
CA ARG A 159 -0.08 5.63 -11.70
C ARG A 159 1.03 6.69 -11.76
N ILE A 160 1.75 6.85 -10.67
CA ILE A 160 2.77 7.90 -10.51
C ILE A 160 4.17 7.31 -10.64
N GLY A 161 5.04 7.99 -11.43
CA GLY A 161 6.44 7.60 -11.57
C GLY A 161 6.68 6.39 -12.46
N VAL A 162 5.75 6.11 -13.40
CA VAL A 162 5.83 4.98 -14.34
C VAL A 162 5.80 5.44 -15.81
N ASP A 163 6.21 6.68 -16.10
CA ASP A 163 6.16 7.27 -17.44
C ASP A 163 6.92 6.45 -18.49
N TYR A 164 7.95 5.72 -18.05
CA TYR A 164 8.75 4.81 -18.87
C TYR A 164 7.94 3.63 -19.46
N ALA A 165 6.75 3.34 -18.93
CA ALA A 165 5.93 2.21 -19.34
C ALA A 165 5.02 2.49 -20.55
N GLY A 166 5.17 3.63 -21.21
CA GLY A 166 4.43 3.99 -22.41
C GLY A 166 2.90 3.98 -22.21
N PRO A 167 2.13 3.24 -23.02
CA PRO A 167 0.66 3.19 -22.88
C PRO A 167 0.18 2.70 -21.51
N TRP A 168 0.97 1.87 -20.83
CA TRP A 168 0.64 1.35 -19.51
C TRP A 168 0.64 2.44 -18.43
N ALA A 169 1.45 3.49 -18.58
CA ALA A 169 1.49 4.63 -17.68
C ALA A 169 0.14 5.37 -17.62
N LYS A 170 -0.59 5.41 -18.75
CA LYS A 170 -1.87 6.10 -18.88
C LYS A 170 -3.07 5.32 -18.31
N ARG A 171 -2.91 4.05 -17.96
CA ARG A 171 -3.97 3.23 -17.38
C ARG A 171 -4.42 3.82 -16.04
N PRO A 172 -5.75 3.96 -15.78
CA PRO A 172 -6.27 4.53 -14.55
C PRO A 172 -6.28 3.50 -13.40
N TRP A 173 -5.10 2.97 -13.09
CA TRP A 173 -4.87 1.87 -12.14
C TRP A 173 -4.37 2.35 -10.78
N ARG A 174 -4.50 3.63 -10.49
CA ARG A 174 -4.33 4.24 -9.17
C ARG A 174 -5.70 4.60 -8.61
N PHE A 175 -5.95 4.22 -7.37
CA PHE A 175 -7.18 4.50 -6.62
C PHE A 175 -6.84 5.33 -5.38
N PHE A 176 -7.70 6.29 -5.04
CA PHE A 176 -7.47 7.15 -3.90
C PHE A 176 -8.76 7.75 -3.34
N ASP A 177 -8.72 8.07 -2.05
CA ASP A 177 -9.77 8.83 -1.36
C ASP A 177 -9.52 10.34 -1.55
N SER A 178 -10.27 10.99 -2.45
CA SER A 178 -10.06 12.41 -2.76
C SER A 178 -10.43 13.35 -1.60
N ASN A 179 -11.10 12.87 -0.57
CA ASN A 179 -11.35 13.64 0.65
C ASN A 179 -10.13 13.63 1.59
N SER A 180 -9.19 12.69 1.44
CA SER A 180 -8.06 12.59 2.36
C SER A 180 -6.95 13.58 1.99
N PRO A 181 -6.48 14.41 2.94
CA PRO A 181 -5.31 15.28 2.72
C PRO A 181 -3.99 14.51 2.65
N TYR A 182 -4.01 13.20 2.91
CA TYR A 182 -2.83 12.32 2.88
C TYR A 182 -2.52 11.72 1.53
N VAL A 183 -3.40 11.84 0.53
CA VAL A 183 -3.11 11.39 -0.83
C VAL A 183 -1.81 12.05 -1.32
N SER A 184 -0.91 11.27 -1.92
CA SER A 184 0.46 11.70 -2.24
C SER A 184 0.51 12.94 -3.16
N THR A 185 -0.52 13.14 -3.99
CA THR A 185 -0.70 14.29 -4.89
C THR A 185 -1.64 15.36 -4.35
N ALA A 186 -2.12 15.24 -3.10
CA ALA A 186 -2.99 16.26 -2.52
C ALA A 186 -2.29 17.63 -2.49
N SER A 187 -3.04 18.69 -2.81
CA SER A 187 -2.50 20.03 -2.83
C SER A 187 -1.96 20.45 -1.46
N ALA A 188 -0.95 21.28 -1.44
CA ALA A 188 -0.41 21.85 -0.19
C ALA A 188 -1.48 22.57 0.66
N ARG A 189 -2.55 23.07 0.02
CA ARG A 189 -3.68 23.71 0.71
C ARG A 189 -4.49 22.72 1.55
N LEU A 190 -4.77 21.51 1.02
CA LEU A 190 -5.44 20.44 1.76
C LEU A 190 -4.58 19.94 2.93
N ARG A 191 -3.24 19.96 2.77
CA ARG A 191 -2.31 19.53 3.82
C ARG A 191 -2.14 20.58 4.93
N ARG A 192 -2.19 21.87 4.62
CA ARG A 192 -2.04 22.96 5.61
C ARG A 192 -3.22 23.09 6.58
N GLY A 193 -4.38 22.54 6.27
CA GLY A 193 -5.52 22.47 7.21
C GLY A 193 -5.34 21.45 8.33
N ARG A 194 -4.20 20.73 8.36
CA ARG A 194 -3.77 19.87 9.45
C ARG A 194 -2.85 20.63 10.39
N THR A 195 -3.18 20.66 11.64
CA THR A 195 -2.20 20.91 12.69
C THR A 195 -1.26 19.71 12.70
N ASP A 196 -0.03 19.88 12.19
CA ASP A 196 1.03 18.89 12.42
C ASP A 196 1.10 18.68 13.94
N PRO A 197 1.07 17.42 14.44
CA PRO A 197 1.36 17.20 15.85
C PRO A 197 2.75 17.81 16.10
N ALA A 198 2.85 18.62 17.16
CA ALA A 198 4.11 19.21 17.55
C ALA A 198 5.18 18.10 17.63
N PRO A 199 6.42 18.35 17.14
CA PRO A 199 7.49 17.38 17.33
C PRO A 199 7.60 17.10 18.82
N CYS A 200 7.50 15.82 19.19
CA CYS A 200 7.88 15.40 20.56
C CYS A 200 9.33 15.84 20.74
N VAL A 201 9.50 16.89 21.55
CA VAL A 201 10.79 17.27 22.10
C VAL A 201 11.03 16.29 23.24
N GLU A 202 11.93 15.33 23.01
CA GLU A 202 12.91 14.81 23.97
C GLU A 202 13.85 13.86 23.22
#